data_4fca99e204d3277178562a360d41f90d
#
_entry.id   4fca99e204d3277178562a360d41f90d
#
_cell.length_a   1.000
_cell.length_b   1.000
_cell.length_c   1.000
_cell.angle_alpha   90.00
_cell.angle_beta   90.00
_cell.angle_gamma   90.00
#
_symmetry.space_group_name_H-M   'P 1'
#
loop_
_entity.id
_entity.type
_entity.pdbx_description
1 polymer ?
#
loop_
_entity_poly.entity_id
_entity_poly.type
_entity_poly.pdbx_seq_one_letter_code
_entity_poly.pdbx_strand_id
1 'polypeptide(L)'
;MIQALSKRHARPQPTNGCHQNNKIIDAGRNPWPRIRTMTSGDNMTITTPALAHHGVQETAHTASADSGSRAAQLLFRIENVPFSRWHTKARIIMGSATLFDAFDALSLAFVMPVLVGLWHLSPGEIGVLIAAGYLGQVVGALLFGWLAERLGRVRSATITVGLMSVMSVVCAFAGNFQMLFLCRFLQGIGVGGEVPVAATYINELSQAHGRGRFFILYELIFPLGLLAAAQVGAFLVPRFGWEYMFLVGGIPGILVALLIMRLPESPRWLISKGRFDEAEHVIRDIEASTPRRNLDPQRDSTEIDTRVATLLDGIRARRKGSWKELFSPLYRGRTLVVWLLWASSYFVANGINNWLPSLYKTVYHLPLQESLHMASVSNVLSACAVLVCALLVDRVGRRRWAMACFLISGALLAALAAVGAGSALSVMILASSAYAVMGTTTVLLYLYTPEIYPTRMRAIGTGLATSWLRAASAAAPAIVGVVLAGYGIASVFVMFALVNVIGLLAAMRMIETTNRALEDISP
;
A
#
# COMPACT_ATOMS: atom_id res chain seq x y z
N MET A 1 16.31 11.14 47.96
CA MET A 1 16.04 12.31 48.78
C MET A 1 14.59 12.69 48.53
N ILE A 2 13.78 12.22 49.50
CA ILE A 2 12.54 12.82 50.04
C ILE A 2 11.36 12.84 49.06
N GLN A 3 10.39 11.91 49.11
CA GLN A 3 9.27 11.64 50.03
C GLN A 3 8.27 12.82 50.21
N ALA A 4 7.03 12.43 49.86
CA ALA A 4 5.75 12.74 50.51
C ALA A 4 5.07 14.08 50.19
N LEU A 5 3.81 13.96 49.75
CA LEU A 5 2.62 14.39 50.51
C LEU A 5 1.31 13.94 49.82
N SER A 6 0.67 13.08 50.45
CA SER A 6 -0.67 12.64 50.71
C SER A 6 -1.65 13.80 51.10
N LYS A 7 -2.89 13.72 50.61
CA LYS A 7 -4.21 13.95 51.28
C LYS A 7 -5.31 14.04 50.20
N ARG A 8 -6.22 13.05 50.13
CA ARG A 8 -7.56 12.94 50.77
C ARG A 8 -8.55 14.04 50.39
N HIS A 9 -9.66 13.60 49.76
CA HIS A 9 -11.07 13.79 50.13
C HIS A 9 -11.92 13.24 48.98
N ALA A 10 -12.71 12.31 49.17
CA ALA A 10 -13.98 12.04 49.87
C ALA A 10 -15.14 11.94 48.86
N ARG A 11 -15.74 10.72 48.86
CA ARG A 11 -17.04 10.44 48.20
C ARG A 11 -18.19 11.14 48.96
N PRO A 12 -19.33 11.31 48.30
CA PRO A 12 -20.56 10.77 48.90
C PRO A 12 -21.37 9.88 47.97
N GLN A 13 -22.05 8.95 48.63
CA GLN A 13 -23.08 8.06 48.10
C GLN A 13 -24.49 8.60 48.39
N PRO A 14 -25.58 7.85 48.10
CA PRO A 14 -26.70 8.30 47.25
C PRO A 14 -27.97 8.57 48.09
N THR A 15 -28.97 9.22 47.50
CA THR A 15 -30.33 9.26 48.08
C THR A 15 -31.35 8.76 47.05
N ASN A 16 -32.16 7.85 47.56
CA ASN A 16 -33.39 7.31 47.00
C ASN A 16 -34.47 8.38 46.78
N GLY A 17 -35.28 8.20 45.74
CA GLY A 17 -36.49 8.96 45.57
C GLY A 17 -37.40 8.35 44.52
N CYS A 18 -38.29 7.51 44.95
CA CYS A 18 -39.42 6.93 44.23
C CYS A 18 -40.43 8.01 43.87
N HIS A 19 -40.94 8.06 42.63
CA HIS A 19 -42.37 8.32 42.39
C HIS A 19 -42.82 7.84 41.00
N GLN A 20 -43.82 6.99 41.03
CA GLN A 20 -44.68 6.60 39.93
C GLN A 20 -45.41 7.81 39.36
N ASN A 21 -45.63 7.86 38.05
CA ASN A 21 -46.92 8.31 37.51
C ASN A 21 -47.18 7.69 36.12
N ASN A 22 -48.20 6.86 36.12
CA ASN A 22 -48.99 6.41 34.96
C ASN A 22 -49.63 7.61 34.26
N LYS A 23 -49.57 7.68 32.94
CA LYS A 23 -50.63 8.25 32.10
C LYS A 23 -50.78 7.45 30.82
N ILE A 24 -51.90 6.76 30.79
CA ILE A 24 -52.59 6.21 29.65
C ILE A 24 -53.07 7.40 28.79
N ILE A 25 -52.78 7.41 27.50
CA ILE A 25 -53.61 8.08 26.47
C ILE A 25 -53.72 7.17 25.27
N ASP A 26 -54.95 7.02 24.94
CA ASP A 26 -55.73 6.18 24.06
C ASP A 26 -55.66 6.63 22.57
N ALA A 27 -55.97 5.66 21.72
CA ALA A 27 -56.72 5.76 20.48
C ALA A 27 -56.09 6.32 19.18
N GLY A 28 -55.88 5.43 18.24
CA GLY A 28 -56.79 5.39 17.09
C GLY A 28 -56.28 5.93 15.77
N ARG A 29 -56.07 5.05 14.85
CA ARG A 29 -56.75 4.95 13.53
C ARG A 29 -55.93 4.15 12.51
N ASN A 30 -56.49 3.00 12.19
CA ASN A 30 -56.10 2.18 11.06
C ASN A 30 -56.85 2.68 9.80
N PRO A 31 -56.21 2.83 8.65
CA PRO A 31 -56.94 2.96 7.38
C PRO A 31 -56.55 1.84 6.41
N TRP A 32 -57.32 0.75 6.47
CA TRP A 32 -57.39 -0.19 5.34
C TRP A 32 -58.83 -0.29 4.84
N PRO A 33 -59.07 -0.29 3.51
CA PRO A 33 -60.44 -0.35 2.96
C PRO A 33 -61.00 -1.76 3.02
N ARG A 34 -62.28 -1.84 3.40
CA ARG A 34 -63.08 -3.04 3.41
C ARG A 34 -63.37 -3.50 1.98
N ILE A 35 -63.09 -4.75 1.67
CA ILE A 35 -63.63 -5.42 0.48
C ILE A 35 -64.87 -6.17 0.90
N ARG A 36 -65.93 -5.90 0.12
CA ARG A 36 -67.28 -6.49 0.26
C ARG A 36 -67.26 -8.00 0.06
N THR A 37 -67.89 -8.70 0.96
CA THR A 37 -68.30 -10.10 0.83
C THR A 37 -69.43 -10.27 -0.20
N MET A 38 -69.25 -11.14 -1.20
CA MET A 38 -70.36 -11.79 -1.91
C MET A 38 -70.42 -13.24 -1.45
N THR A 39 -71.59 -13.60 -1.00
CA THR A 39 -72.03 -14.95 -0.61
C THR A 39 -72.38 -15.77 -1.84
N SER A 40 -71.91 -16.99 -1.98
CA SER A 40 -72.62 -18.18 -2.38
C SER A 40 -71.71 -19.42 -2.39
N GLY A 41 -72.03 -20.37 -1.56
CA GLY A 41 -71.99 -21.83 -1.61
C GLY A 41 -70.86 -22.52 -2.30
N ASP A 42 -69.99 -23.18 -1.54
CA ASP A 42 -69.82 -24.63 -1.56
C ASP A 42 -68.56 -25.00 -0.75
N ASN A 43 -68.66 -26.09 -0.01
CA ASN A 43 -67.63 -26.64 0.88
C ASN A 43 -66.36 -26.98 0.18
N MET A 44 -65.26 -26.33 0.60
CA MET A 44 -63.92 -26.89 0.48
C MET A 44 -63.06 -26.35 1.60
N THR A 45 -62.79 -27.19 2.63
CA THR A 45 -61.87 -26.94 3.72
C THR A 45 -60.45 -26.93 3.16
N ILE A 46 -59.92 -25.74 2.92
CA ILE A 46 -58.47 -25.54 2.71
C ILE A 46 -57.91 -25.08 4.05
N THR A 47 -57.29 -26.00 4.78
CA THR A 47 -56.42 -25.70 5.90
C THR A 47 -55.13 -25.06 5.36
N THR A 48 -55.00 -23.76 5.46
CA THR A 48 -53.76 -23.03 5.22
C THR A 48 -52.80 -23.28 6.37
N PRO A 49 -51.56 -23.73 6.13
CA PRO A 49 -50.55 -23.85 7.21
C PRO A 49 -49.95 -22.47 7.49
N ALA A 50 -50.52 -21.73 8.43
CA ALA A 50 -50.01 -20.45 8.92
C ALA A 50 -48.78 -20.61 9.87
N LEU A 51 -48.19 -21.79 9.97
CA LEU A 51 -47.09 -22.11 10.90
C LEU A 51 -45.69 -22.25 10.24
N ALA A 52 -45.59 -22.18 8.90
CA ALA A 52 -44.31 -22.38 8.23
C ALA A 52 -43.49 -21.08 8.06
N HIS A 53 -44.07 -19.89 8.16
CA HIS A 53 -43.34 -18.64 7.95
C HIS A 53 -42.62 -18.10 9.20
N HIS A 54 -43.08 -18.43 10.42
CA HIS A 54 -42.37 -18.01 11.64
C HIS A 54 -41.10 -18.83 11.91
N GLY A 55 -41.10 -20.12 11.63
CA GLY A 55 -39.95 -20.98 11.87
C GLY A 55 -38.77 -20.70 10.95
N VAL A 56 -39.00 -20.25 9.71
CA VAL A 56 -37.91 -19.94 8.74
C VAL A 56 -37.27 -18.59 9.03
N GLN A 57 -38.03 -17.61 9.54
CA GLN A 57 -37.45 -16.32 9.97
C GLN A 57 -36.67 -16.43 11.28
N GLU A 58 -37.13 -17.24 12.22
CA GLU A 58 -36.47 -17.43 13.51
C GLU A 58 -35.16 -18.24 13.39
N THR A 59 -35.16 -19.27 12.54
CA THR A 59 -33.93 -20.03 12.21
C THR A 59 -32.94 -19.23 11.39
N ALA A 60 -33.37 -18.33 10.51
CA ALA A 60 -32.48 -17.43 9.77
C ALA A 60 -31.86 -16.34 10.67
N HIS A 61 -32.62 -15.83 11.65
CA HIS A 61 -32.13 -14.86 12.64
C HIS A 61 -31.15 -15.49 13.64
N THR A 62 -31.40 -16.69 14.11
CA THR A 62 -30.50 -17.42 15.02
C THR A 62 -29.23 -17.86 14.29
N ALA A 63 -29.29 -18.37 13.07
CA ALA A 63 -28.14 -18.71 12.25
C ALA A 63 -27.27 -17.48 11.89
N SER A 64 -27.89 -16.32 11.67
CA SER A 64 -27.18 -15.05 11.45
C SER A 64 -26.51 -14.52 12.72
N ALA A 65 -27.12 -14.68 13.88
CA ALA A 65 -26.54 -14.27 15.16
C ALA A 65 -25.37 -15.17 15.56
N ASP A 66 -25.48 -16.48 15.32
CA ASP A 66 -24.43 -17.47 15.62
C ASP A 66 -23.21 -17.27 14.69
N SER A 67 -23.42 -17.02 13.41
CA SER A 67 -22.35 -16.72 12.46
C SER A 67 -21.60 -15.41 12.81
N GLY A 68 -22.32 -14.39 13.28
CA GLY A 68 -21.73 -13.14 13.78
C GLY A 68 -20.88 -13.35 15.02
N SER A 69 -21.36 -14.12 15.97
CA SER A 69 -20.64 -14.47 17.21
C SER A 69 -19.36 -15.25 16.89
N ARG A 70 -19.43 -16.26 16.02
CA ARG A 70 -18.27 -17.04 15.59
C ARG A 70 -17.24 -16.19 14.86
N ALA A 71 -17.68 -15.28 13.99
CA ALA A 71 -16.79 -14.33 13.31
C ALA A 71 -16.02 -13.45 14.30
N ALA A 72 -16.72 -12.90 15.31
CA ALA A 72 -16.10 -12.03 16.32
C ALA A 72 -15.09 -12.79 17.19
N GLN A 73 -15.40 -14.03 17.59
CA GLN A 73 -14.48 -14.89 18.35
C GLN A 73 -13.21 -15.18 17.55
N LEU A 74 -13.31 -15.52 16.27
CA LEU A 74 -12.15 -15.77 15.41
C LEU A 74 -11.31 -14.52 15.19
N LEU A 75 -11.95 -13.34 15.02
CA LEU A 75 -11.26 -12.06 14.92
C LEU A 75 -10.53 -11.69 16.21
N PHE A 76 -11.16 -11.94 17.35
CA PHE A 76 -10.53 -11.73 18.65
C PHE A 76 -9.29 -12.61 18.85
N ARG A 77 -9.37 -13.90 18.49
CA ARG A 77 -8.23 -14.83 18.55
C ARG A 77 -7.07 -14.31 17.70
N ILE A 78 -7.29 -13.96 16.43
CA ILE A 78 -6.21 -13.48 15.54
C ILE A 78 -5.60 -12.16 16.02
N GLU A 79 -6.37 -11.28 16.66
CA GLU A 79 -5.86 -10.01 17.18
C GLU A 79 -4.97 -10.18 18.43
N ASN A 80 -5.12 -11.28 19.15
CA ASN A 80 -4.41 -11.54 20.39
C ASN A 80 -3.27 -12.56 20.26
N VAL A 81 -3.11 -13.23 19.10
CA VAL A 81 -1.98 -14.15 18.90
C VAL A 81 -0.66 -13.37 18.79
N PRO A 82 0.34 -13.63 19.65
CA PRO A 82 1.64 -12.98 19.58
C PRO A 82 2.38 -13.28 18.27
N PHE A 83 3.29 -12.38 17.86
CA PHE A 83 4.16 -12.63 16.71
C PHE A 83 4.98 -13.91 16.90
N SER A 84 4.86 -14.82 15.94
CA SER A 84 5.47 -16.14 15.95
C SER A 84 6.37 -16.37 14.73
N ARG A 85 7.04 -17.52 14.69
CA ARG A 85 7.81 -17.96 13.53
C ARG A 85 6.96 -18.05 12.27
N TRP A 86 5.68 -18.34 12.41
CA TRP A 86 4.72 -18.37 11.29
C TRP A 86 4.59 -16.99 10.63
N HIS A 87 4.39 -15.93 11.40
CA HIS A 87 4.33 -14.55 10.90
C HIS A 87 5.64 -14.13 10.22
N THR A 88 6.78 -14.54 10.77
CA THR A 88 8.09 -14.28 10.17
C THR A 88 8.23 -14.99 8.82
N LYS A 89 7.81 -16.26 8.72
CA LYS A 89 7.82 -17.03 7.47
C LYS A 89 6.93 -16.36 6.42
N ALA A 90 5.69 -16.01 6.75
CA ALA A 90 4.77 -15.34 5.84
C ALA A 90 5.33 -14.00 5.35
N ARG A 91 5.94 -13.20 6.26
CA ARG A 91 6.57 -11.92 5.93
C ARG A 91 7.79 -12.09 5.01
N ILE A 92 8.64 -13.09 5.24
CA ILE A 92 9.81 -13.34 4.39
C ILE A 92 9.36 -13.74 2.99
N ILE A 93 8.38 -14.64 2.86
CA ILE A 93 7.91 -15.09 1.54
C ILE A 93 7.26 -13.92 0.78
N MET A 94 6.33 -13.17 1.40
CA MET A 94 5.71 -12.01 0.75
C MET A 94 6.71 -10.88 0.51
N GLY A 95 7.64 -10.64 1.47
CA GLY A 95 8.69 -9.66 1.30
C GLY A 95 9.66 -10.00 0.16
N SER A 96 9.89 -11.29 -0.11
CA SER A 96 10.68 -11.69 -1.27
C SER A 96 9.98 -11.31 -2.59
N ALA A 97 8.65 -11.35 -2.67
CA ALA A 97 7.92 -10.85 -3.83
C ALA A 97 8.16 -9.35 -4.03
N THR A 98 8.03 -8.56 -2.97
CA THR A 98 8.29 -7.11 -2.99
C THR A 98 9.74 -6.77 -3.32
N LEU A 99 10.70 -7.61 -2.90
CA LEU A 99 12.11 -7.44 -3.29
C LEU A 99 12.29 -7.59 -4.80
N PHE A 100 11.69 -8.63 -5.42
CA PHE A 100 11.77 -8.84 -6.86
C PHE A 100 10.93 -7.84 -7.65
N ASP A 101 9.82 -7.33 -7.10
CA ASP A 101 9.09 -6.20 -7.66
C ASP A 101 9.98 -4.95 -7.77
N ALA A 102 10.65 -4.57 -6.69
CA ALA A 102 11.60 -3.45 -6.68
C ALA A 102 12.79 -3.70 -7.61
N PHE A 103 13.32 -4.93 -7.64
CA PHE A 103 14.38 -5.31 -8.56
C PHE A 103 13.96 -5.09 -10.01
N ASP A 104 12.77 -5.55 -10.37
CA ASP A 104 12.24 -5.44 -11.72
C ASP A 104 11.92 -3.99 -12.12
N ALA A 105 11.40 -3.19 -11.18
CA ALA A 105 11.12 -1.77 -11.42
C ALA A 105 12.36 -0.99 -11.89
N LEU A 106 13.54 -1.37 -11.42
CA LEU A 106 14.80 -0.70 -11.78
C LEU A 106 15.58 -1.43 -12.89
N SER A 107 15.30 -2.71 -13.17
CA SER A 107 16.06 -3.53 -14.12
C SER A 107 16.18 -2.88 -15.49
N LEU A 108 15.09 -2.33 -16.03
CA LEU A 108 15.08 -1.66 -17.34
C LEU A 108 16.02 -0.46 -17.41
N ALA A 109 16.14 0.32 -16.33
CA ALA A 109 17.02 1.49 -16.29
C ALA A 109 18.50 1.11 -16.51
N PHE A 110 18.92 -0.03 -15.94
CA PHE A 110 20.30 -0.53 -16.07
C PHE A 110 20.55 -1.25 -17.40
N VAL A 111 19.51 -1.75 -18.06
CA VAL A 111 19.58 -2.36 -19.39
C VAL A 111 19.52 -1.30 -20.51
N MET A 112 18.85 -0.21 -20.27
CA MET A 112 18.57 0.84 -21.27
C MET A 112 19.82 1.34 -22.00
N PRO A 113 20.98 1.62 -21.36
CA PRO A 113 22.17 2.08 -22.06
C PRO A 113 22.68 1.11 -23.13
N VAL A 114 22.46 -0.19 -22.97
CA VAL A 114 22.81 -1.22 -23.96
C VAL A 114 21.78 -1.23 -25.11
N LEU A 115 20.48 -1.19 -24.78
CA LEU A 115 19.41 -1.20 -25.76
C LEU A 115 19.44 0.04 -26.68
N VAL A 116 19.80 1.21 -26.14
CA VAL A 116 20.01 2.43 -26.92
C VAL A 116 21.06 2.22 -28.01
N GLY A 117 22.16 1.55 -27.68
CA GLY A 117 23.21 1.22 -28.65
C GLY A 117 22.79 0.14 -29.66
N LEU A 118 22.04 -0.89 -29.22
CA LEU A 118 21.60 -2.00 -30.07
C LEU A 118 20.47 -1.65 -31.03
N TRP A 119 19.50 -0.87 -30.57
CA TRP A 119 18.27 -0.56 -31.31
C TRP A 119 18.21 0.89 -31.78
N HIS A 120 19.27 1.69 -31.56
CA HIS A 120 19.35 3.11 -31.92
C HIS A 120 18.15 3.95 -31.43
N LEU A 121 17.75 3.70 -30.16
CA LEU A 121 16.56 4.33 -29.58
C LEU A 121 16.73 5.83 -29.41
N SER A 122 15.74 6.60 -29.85
CA SER A 122 15.59 8.02 -29.57
C SER A 122 15.24 8.26 -28.09
N PRO A 123 15.51 9.45 -27.53
CA PRO A 123 15.11 9.78 -26.15
C PRO A 123 13.62 9.63 -25.89
N GLY A 124 12.77 9.90 -26.90
CA GLY A 124 11.32 9.69 -26.82
C GLY A 124 10.96 8.21 -26.65
N GLU A 125 11.57 7.32 -27.45
CA GLU A 125 11.35 5.88 -27.36
C GLU A 125 11.83 5.30 -26.02
N ILE A 126 12.96 5.78 -25.50
CA ILE A 126 13.45 5.43 -24.16
C ILE A 126 12.37 5.75 -23.12
N GLY A 127 11.84 6.98 -23.15
CA GLY A 127 10.81 7.42 -22.21
C GLY A 127 9.53 6.58 -22.31
N VAL A 128 9.08 6.28 -23.53
CA VAL A 128 7.89 5.44 -23.77
C VAL A 128 8.10 4.01 -23.29
N LEU A 129 9.28 3.41 -23.51
CA LEU A 129 9.58 2.07 -23.06
C LEU A 129 9.59 1.95 -21.52
N ILE A 130 10.17 2.93 -20.85
CA ILE A 130 10.14 3.01 -19.38
C ILE A 130 8.69 3.20 -18.88
N ALA A 131 7.92 4.08 -19.54
CA ALA A 131 6.53 4.35 -19.19
C ALA A 131 5.61 3.13 -19.36
N ALA A 132 5.93 2.21 -20.29
CA ALA A 132 5.11 1.02 -20.56
C ALA A 132 4.85 0.20 -19.31
N GLY A 133 5.89 -0.06 -18.50
CA GLY A 133 5.76 -0.78 -17.25
C GLY A 133 4.83 -0.08 -16.24
N TYR A 134 4.97 1.23 -16.08
CA TYR A 134 4.12 2.01 -15.18
C TYR A 134 2.66 2.10 -15.66
N LEU A 135 2.42 2.18 -16.97
CA LEU A 135 1.06 2.11 -17.53
C LEU A 135 0.42 0.74 -17.22
N GLY A 136 1.17 -0.35 -17.36
CA GLY A 136 0.75 -1.67 -16.94
C GLY A 136 0.40 -1.72 -15.45
N GLN A 137 1.19 -1.06 -14.59
CA GLN A 137 0.93 -1.01 -13.14
C GLN A 137 -0.40 -0.34 -12.79
N VAL A 138 -0.84 0.67 -13.53
CA VAL A 138 -2.16 1.30 -13.33
C VAL A 138 -3.27 0.27 -13.55
N VAL A 139 -3.20 -0.46 -14.66
CA VAL A 139 -4.17 -1.52 -14.98
C VAL A 139 -4.13 -2.64 -13.94
N GLY A 140 -2.93 -3.09 -13.58
CA GLY A 140 -2.70 -4.15 -12.61
C GLY A 140 -3.25 -3.84 -11.23
N ALA A 141 -3.03 -2.63 -10.72
CA ALA A 141 -3.52 -2.22 -9.41
C ALA A 141 -5.05 -2.28 -9.30
N LEU A 142 -5.76 -1.85 -10.35
CA LEU A 142 -7.21 -1.91 -10.39
C LEU A 142 -7.71 -3.35 -10.52
N LEU A 143 -7.13 -4.11 -11.43
CA LEU A 143 -7.51 -5.49 -11.72
C LEU A 143 -7.31 -6.40 -10.49
N PHE A 144 -6.10 -6.38 -9.92
CA PHE A 144 -5.76 -7.28 -8.82
C PHE A 144 -6.29 -6.81 -7.47
N GLY A 145 -6.54 -5.53 -7.27
CA GLY A 145 -7.30 -5.03 -6.12
C GLY A 145 -8.70 -5.65 -6.07
N TRP A 146 -9.39 -5.70 -7.21
CA TRP A 146 -10.70 -6.35 -7.34
C TRP A 146 -10.61 -7.88 -7.25
N LEU A 147 -9.58 -8.49 -7.88
CA LEU A 147 -9.39 -9.94 -7.90
C LEU A 147 -9.09 -10.49 -6.51
N ALA A 148 -8.29 -9.76 -5.70
CA ALA A 148 -7.95 -10.14 -4.33
C ALA A 148 -9.16 -10.19 -3.40
N GLU A 149 -10.18 -9.36 -3.65
CA GLU A 149 -11.45 -9.46 -2.91
C GLU A 149 -12.27 -10.70 -3.31
N ARG A 150 -12.15 -11.18 -4.55
CA ARG A 150 -12.92 -12.33 -5.06
C ARG A 150 -12.22 -13.66 -4.84
N LEU A 151 -10.95 -13.79 -5.26
CA LEU A 151 -10.21 -15.04 -5.24
C LEU A 151 -9.43 -15.29 -3.94
N GLY A 152 -9.22 -14.24 -3.15
CA GLY A 152 -8.38 -14.27 -1.95
C GLY A 152 -7.03 -13.60 -2.17
N ARG A 153 -6.32 -13.37 -1.06
CA ARG A 153 -5.05 -12.62 -1.06
C ARG A 153 -3.91 -13.48 -1.62
N VAL A 154 -3.81 -14.73 -1.18
CA VAL A 154 -2.72 -15.63 -1.58
C VAL A 154 -2.82 -16.00 -3.06
N ARG A 155 -4.00 -16.37 -3.55
CA ARG A 155 -4.19 -16.69 -4.97
C ARG A 155 -3.88 -15.50 -5.86
N SER A 156 -4.36 -14.31 -5.49
CA SER A 156 -4.09 -13.09 -6.25
C SER A 156 -2.60 -12.73 -6.23
N ALA A 157 -1.92 -12.83 -5.08
CA ALA A 157 -0.48 -12.62 -4.98
C ALA A 157 0.30 -13.61 -5.86
N THR A 158 -0.10 -14.88 -5.88
CA THR A 158 0.52 -15.89 -6.76
C THR A 158 0.42 -15.51 -8.22
N ILE A 159 -0.76 -15.07 -8.67
CA ILE A 159 -0.99 -14.69 -10.07
C ILE A 159 -0.19 -13.43 -10.42
N THR A 160 -0.16 -12.41 -9.54
CA THR A 160 0.59 -11.16 -9.78
C THR A 160 2.08 -11.42 -9.89
N VAL A 161 2.65 -12.12 -8.90
CA VAL A 161 4.08 -12.43 -8.86
C VAL A 161 4.46 -13.39 -9.98
N GLY A 162 3.61 -14.38 -10.29
CA GLY A 162 3.79 -15.29 -11.41
C GLY A 162 3.81 -14.57 -12.76
N LEU A 163 2.83 -13.68 -13.00
CA LEU A 163 2.76 -12.88 -14.23
C LEU A 163 3.99 -11.97 -14.38
N MET A 164 4.34 -11.23 -13.32
CA MET A 164 5.52 -10.36 -13.30
C MET A 164 6.79 -11.14 -13.65
N SER A 165 6.99 -12.29 -12.98
CA SER A 165 8.21 -13.08 -13.11
C SER A 165 8.33 -13.79 -14.46
N VAL A 166 7.23 -14.37 -14.97
CA VAL A 166 7.20 -14.98 -16.31
C VAL A 166 7.45 -13.95 -17.39
N MET A 167 6.81 -12.77 -17.29
CA MET A 167 7.04 -11.69 -18.25
C MET A 167 8.46 -11.13 -18.15
N SER A 168 9.09 -11.12 -16.97
CA SER A 168 10.52 -10.79 -16.82
C SER A 168 11.39 -11.75 -17.64
N VAL A 169 11.17 -13.06 -17.50
CA VAL A 169 11.89 -14.06 -18.31
C VAL A 169 11.64 -13.83 -19.81
N VAL A 170 10.41 -13.55 -20.22
CA VAL A 170 10.08 -13.29 -21.63
C VAL A 170 10.76 -12.01 -22.13
N CYS A 171 10.91 -10.98 -21.30
CA CYS A 171 11.66 -9.76 -21.65
C CYS A 171 13.12 -10.07 -22.05
N ALA A 172 13.76 -11.07 -21.44
CA ALA A 172 15.12 -11.47 -21.77
C ALA A 172 15.28 -11.96 -23.24
N PHE A 173 14.20 -12.38 -23.87
CA PHE A 173 14.18 -12.88 -25.25
C PHE A 173 13.61 -11.86 -26.26
N ALA A 174 13.42 -10.60 -25.82
CA ALA A 174 12.89 -9.57 -26.70
C ALA A 174 13.92 -9.17 -27.77
N GLY A 175 13.61 -9.42 -29.03
CA GLY A 175 14.49 -9.10 -30.16
C GLY A 175 14.31 -7.68 -30.72
N ASN A 176 13.30 -6.91 -30.29
CA ASN A 176 13.03 -5.57 -30.78
C ASN A 176 12.26 -4.73 -29.74
N PHE A 177 12.16 -3.43 -30.03
CA PHE A 177 11.45 -2.45 -29.20
C PHE A 177 9.99 -2.82 -28.93
N GLN A 178 9.23 -3.19 -29.96
CA GLN A 178 7.79 -3.48 -29.85
C GLN A 178 7.52 -4.67 -28.94
N MET A 179 8.32 -5.73 -29.08
CA MET A 179 8.21 -6.91 -28.24
C MET A 179 8.54 -6.57 -26.78
N LEU A 180 9.62 -5.85 -26.53
CA LEU A 180 9.99 -5.45 -25.18
C LEU A 180 8.94 -4.53 -24.56
N PHE A 181 8.39 -3.56 -25.34
CA PHE A 181 7.32 -2.67 -24.90
C PHE A 181 6.09 -3.48 -24.42
N LEU A 182 5.63 -4.44 -25.23
CA LEU A 182 4.48 -5.28 -24.87
C LEU A 182 4.77 -6.13 -23.64
N CYS A 183 5.95 -6.77 -23.59
CA CYS A 183 6.36 -7.57 -22.44
C CYS A 183 6.44 -6.73 -21.15
N ARG A 184 6.99 -5.52 -21.20
CA ARG A 184 7.08 -4.58 -20.08
C ARG A 184 5.69 -4.09 -19.64
N PHE A 185 4.77 -3.87 -20.57
CA PHE A 185 3.40 -3.51 -20.23
C PHE A 185 2.69 -4.66 -19.48
N LEU A 186 2.78 -5.90 -20.00
CA LEU A 186 2.19 -7.08 -19.36
C LEU A 186 2.84 -7.39 -18.01
N GLN A 187 4.16 -7.27 -17.91
CA GLN A 187 4.91 -7.38 -16.68
C GLN A 187 4.45 -6.35 -15.65
N GLY A 188 4.25 -5.09 -16.10
CA GLY A 188 3.72 -4.01 -15.28
C GLY A 188 2.34 -4.33 -14.68
N ILE A 189 1.48 -5.06 -15.40
CA ILE A 189 0.19 -5.51 -14.85
C ILE A 189 0.41 -6.40 -13.61
N GLY A 190 1.38 -7.31 -13.65
CA GLY A 190 1.77 -8.12 -12.49
C GLY A 190 2.29 -7.26 -11.33
N VAL A 191 3.29 -6.42 -11.60
CA VAL A 191 3.91 -5.50 -10.63
C VAL A 191 2.89 -4.59 -9.96
N GLY A 192 1.96 -4.00 -10.73
CA GLY A 192 0.94 -3.10 -10.19
C GLY A 192 -0.03 -3.74 -9.21
N GLY A 193 -0.24 -5.06 -9.32
CA GLY A 193 -1.10 -5.83 -8.43
C GLY A 193 -0.41 -6.36 -7.18
N GLU A 194 0.91 -6.52 -7.20
CA GLU A 194 1.68 -7.14 -6.10
C GLU A 194 1.55 -6.33 -4.81
N VAL A 195 1.97 -5.06 -4.82
CA VAL A 195 2.03 -4.21 -3.62
C VAL A 195 0.70 -4.13 -2.85
N PRO A 196 -0.45 -3.81 -3.48
CA PRO A 196 -1.71 -3.72 -2.74
C PRO A 196 -2.17 -5.07 -2.18
N VAL A 197 -1.91 -6.18 -2.87
CA VAL A 197 -2.30 -7.52 -2.42
C VAL A 197 -1.43 -7.98 -1.27
N ALA A 198 -0.10 -7.86 -1.40
CA ALA A 198 0.86 -8.27 -0.37
C ALA A 198 0.72 -7.41 0.90
N ALA A 199 0.61 -6.08 0.74
CA ALA A 199 0.39 -5.18 1.88
C ALA A 199 -0.92 -5.49 2.62
N THR A 200 -2.00 -5.82 1.89
CA THR A 200 -3.27 -6.22 2.50
C THR A 200 -3.10 -7.52 3.29
N TYR A 201 -2.48 -8.54 2.71
CA TYR A 201 -2.24 -9.82 3.38
C TYR A 201 -1.42 -9.65 4.66
N ILE A 202 -0.31 -8.91 4.60
CA ILE A 202 0.55 -8.63 5.76
C ILE A 202 -0.19 -7.85 6.84
N ASN A 203 -1.00 -6.87 6.47
CA ASN A 203 -1.81 -6.10 7.43
C ASN A 203 -2.92 -6.94 8.08
N GLU A 204 -3.55 -7.84 7.33
CA GLU A 204 -4.59 -8.74 7.84
C GLU A 204 -4.05 -9.78 8.83
N LEU A 205 -2.77 -10.11 8.75
CA LEU A 205 -2.07 -11.01 9.69
C LEU A 205 -1.49 -10.25 10.90
N SER A 206 -1.41 -8.93 10.85
CA SER A 206 -0.78 -8.14 11.91
C SER A 206 -1.72 -7.94 13.08
N GLN A 207 -1.16 -8.03 14.31
CA GLN A 207 -1.83 -7.59 15.53
C GLN A 207 -2.11 -6.10 15.53
N ALA A 208 -3.09 -5.64 16.31
CA ALA A 208 -3.31 -4.22 16.55
C ALA A 208 -2.08 -3.55 17.20
N HIS A 209 -1.47 -4.22 18.17
CA HIS A 209 -0.21 -3.78 18.80
C HIS A 209 1.00 -4.19 17.97
N GLY A 210 1.88 -3.23 17.62
CA GLY A 210 3.10 -3.48 16.84
C GLY A 210 2.91 -3.58 15.32
N ARG A 211 1.69 -3.38 14.80
CA ARG A 211 1.38 -3.39 13.36
C ARG A 211 2.27 -2.43 12.57
N GLY A 212 2.49 -1.22 13.08
CA GLY A 212 3.34 -0.22 12.42
C GLY A 212 4.77 -0.70 12.23
N ARG A 213 5.42 -1.21 13.30
CA ARG A 213 6.78 -1.74 13.22
C ARG A 213 6.88 -2.95 12.29
N PHE A 214 5.89 -3.83 12.32
CA PHE A 214 5.85 -5.01 11.46
C PHE A 214 5.75 -4.61 9.98
N PHE A 215 4.90 -3.63 9.67
CA PHE A 215 4.70 -3.10 8.32
C PHE A 215 5.92 -2.30 7.83
N ILE A 216 6.52 -1.44 8.66
CA ILE A 216 7.73 -0.68 8.28
C ILE A 216 8.90 -1.63 7.95
N LEU A 217 9.08 -2.71 8.72
CA LEU A 217 10.11 -3.72 8.41
C LEU A 217 9.85 -4.47 7.10
N TYR A 218 8.58 -4.58 6.70
CA TYR A 218 8.21 -5.10 5.38
C TYR A 218 8.53 -4.08 4.28
N GLU A 219 8.16 -2.82 4.45
CA GLU A 219 8.42 -1.75 3.47
C GLU A 219 9.91 -1.48 3.22
N LEU A 220 10.81 -1.73 4.19
CA LEU A 220 12.26 -1.62 4.00
C LEU A 220 12.82 -2.60 2.95
N ILE A 221 12.07 -3.63 2.60
CA ILE A 221 12.48 -4.61 1.59
C ILE A 221 12.51 -3.97 0.19
N PHE A 222 11.63 -3.00 -0.09
CA PHE A 222 11.59 -2.33 -1.39
C PHE A 222 12.88 -1.54 -1.71
N PRO A 223 13.39 -0.63 -0.86
CA PRO A 223 14.70 0.00 -1.07
C PRO A 223 15.87 -0.99 -1.20
N LEU A 224 15.83 -2.10 -0.48
CA LEU A 224 16.84 -3.15 -0.61
C LEU A 224 16.77 -3.84 -1.97
N GLY A 225 15.58 -4.04 -2.53
CA GLY A 225 15.38 -4.57 -3.87
C GLY A 225 15.93 -3.62 -4.95
N LEU A 226 15.69 -2.31 -4.83
CA LEU A 226 16.28 -1.29 -5.73
C LEU A 226 17.82 -1.29 -5.65
N LEU A 227 18.36 -1.36 -4.44
CA LEU A 227 19.80 -1.43 -4.24
C LEU A 227 20.38 -2.71 -4.85
N ALA A 228 19.74 -3.87 -4.64
CA ALA A 228 20.15 -5.13 -5.24
C ALA A 228 20.13 -5.06 -6.77
N ALA A 229 19.06 -4.51 -7.37
CA ALA A 229 18.96 -4.32 -8.82
C ALA A 229 20.09 -3.44 -9.37
N ALA A 230 20.40 -2.35 -8.68
CA ALA A 230 21.47 -1.44 -9.08
C ALA A 230 22.86 -2.13 -9.05
N GLN A 231 23.18 -2.86 -7.97
CA GLN A 231 24.48 -3.53 -7.83
C GLN A 231 24.59 -4.72 -8.80
N VAL A 232 23.55 -5.54 -8.89
CA VAL A 232 23.49 -6.68 -9.82
C VAL A 232 23.57 -6.19 -11.26
N GLY A 233 22.82 -5.14 -11.62
CA GLY A 233 22.83 -4.56 -12.96
C GLY A 233 24.21 -4.00 -13.35
N ALA A 234 24.84 -3.25 -12.46
CA ALA A 234 26.18 -2.71 -12.69
C ALA A 234 27.26 -3.82 -12.87
N PHE A 235 27.04 -4.98 -12.25
CA PHE A 235 27.94 -6.13 -12.38
C PHE A 235 27.63 -7.02 -13.57
N LEU A 236 26.34 -7.42 -13.76
CA LEU A 236 25.94 -8.42 -14.76
C LEU A 236 25.92 -7.85 -16.18
N VAL A 237 25.31 -6.68 -16.36
CA VAL A 237 25.04 -6.16 -17.70
C VAL A 237 26.31 -5.95 -18.53
N PRO A 238 27.43 -5.39 -18.00
CA PRO A 238 28.66 -5.24 -18.79
C PRO A 238 29.39 -6.57 -19.07
N ARG A 239 29.15 -7.63 -18.28
CA ARG A 239 29.93 -8.88 -18.35
C ARG A 239 29.21 -10.00 -19.11
N PHE A 240 27.90 -10.11 -18.90
CA PHE A 240 27.10 -11.24 -19.39
C PHE A 240 26.05 -10.85 -20.41
N GLY A 241 25.72 -9.56 -20.49
CA GLY A 241 24.66 -9.06 -21.36
C GLY A 241 23.43 -8.59 -20.57
N TRP A 242 22.58 -7.86 -21.26
CA TRP A 242 21.39 -7.21 -20.67
C TRP A 242 20.28 -8.22 -20.34
N GLU A 243 20.22 -9.35 -21.04
CA GLU A 243 19.23 -10.41 -20.90
C GLU A 243 19.26 -11.01 -19.50
N TYR A 244 20.46 -11.17 -18.95
CA TYR A 244 20.66 -11.76 -17.62
C TYR A 244 20.03 -10.93 -16.50
N MET A 245 19.89 -9.63 -16.67
CA MET A 245 19.21 -8.78 -15.70
C MET A 245 17.75 -9.20 -15.50
N PHE A 246 17.06 -9.51 -16.59
CA PHE A 246 15.68 -9.99 -16.56
C PHE A 246 15.56 -11.44 -16.07
N LEU A 247 16.53 -12.30 -16.40
CA LEU A 247 16.55 -13.68 -15.93
C LEU A 247 16.75 -13.77 -14.42
N VAL A 248 17.65 -12.94 -13.86
CA VAL A 248 17.90 -12.88 -12.41
C VAL A 248 16.70 -12.31 -11.65
N GLY A 249 15.93 -11.41 -12.26
CA GLY A 249 14.65 -10.96 -11.69
C GLY A 249 13.56 -12.01 -11.81
N GLY A 250 13.43 -12.64 -12.97
CA GLY A 250 12.31 -13.51 -13.31
C GLY A 250 12.40 -14.91 -12.71
N ILE A 251 13.52 -15.63 -12.86
CA ILE A 251 13.62 -17.04 -12.44
C ILE A 251 13.41 -17.20 -10.92
N PRO A 252 14.10 -16.46 -10.04
CA PRO A 252 13.82 -16.53 -8.62
C PRO A 252 12.41 -16.05 -8.25
N GLY A 253 11.87 -15.06 -8.99
CA GLY A 253 10.50 -14.60 -8.81
C GLY A 253 9.46 -15.69 -9.05
N ILE A 254 9.67 -16.58 -10.05
CA ILE A 254 8.81 -17.76 -10.26
C ILE A 254 8.87 -18.69 -9.04
N LEU A 255 10.05 -18.92 -8.47
CA LEU A 255 10.18 -19.73 -7.24
C LEU A 255 9.43 -19.08 -6.07
N VAL A 256 9.48 -17.76 -5.95
CA VAL A 256 8.72 -17.02 -4.94
C VAL A 256 7.21 -17.18 -5.16
N ALA A 257 6.73 -17.10 -6.40
CA ALA A 257 5.31 -17.35 -6.70
C ALA A 257 4.87 -18.77 -6.26
N LEU A 258 5.69 -19.78 -6.50
CA LEU A 258 5.45 -21.15 -6.04
C LEU A 258 5.47 -21.27 -4.50
N LEU A 259 6.33 -20.50 -3.81
CA LEU A 259 6.35 -20.45 -2.35
C LEU A 259 5.11 -19.75 -1.79
N ILE A 260 4.62 -18.68 -2.44
CA ILE A 260 3.39 -17.99 -2.05
C ILE A 260 2.19 -18.95 -2.13
N MET A 261 2.10 -19.81 -3.13
CA MET A 261 1.04 -20.83 -3.25
C MET A 261 0.92 -21.73 -2.03
N ARG A 262 2.01 -21.91 -1.27
CA ARG A 262 2.05 -22.74 -0.06
C ARG A 262 1.65 -21.98 1.21
N LEU A 263 1.43 -20.67 1.13
CA LEU A 263 0.92 -19.90 2.25
C LEU A 263 -0.58 -20.15 2.41
N PRO A 264 -1.09 -20.22 3.64
CA PRO A 264 -2.54 -20.26 3.86
C PRO A 264 -3.18 -18.92 3.53
N GLU A 265 -4.46 -18.95 3.18
CA GLU A 265 -5.23 -17.75 2.87
C GLU A 265 -5.44 -16.89 4.14
N SER A 266 -5.69 -15.60 3.96
CA SER A 266 -5.93 -14.68 5.06
C SER A 266 -7.15 -15.11 5.90
N PRO A 267 -6.99 -15.35 7.23
CA PRO A 267 -8.11 -15.68 8.09
C PRO A 267 -9.20 -14.59 8.08
N ARG A 268 -8.83 -13.32 8.02
CA ARG A 268 -9.79 -12.21 7.94
C ARG A 268 -10.61 -12.25 6.64
N TRP A 269 -9.97 -12.60 5.54
CA TRP A 269 -10.68 -12.80 4.26
C TRP A 269 -11.60 -14.02 4.31
N LEU A 270 -11.14 -15.15 4.85
CA LEU A 270 -11.94 -16.36 5.03
C LEU A 270 -13.20 -16.09 5.88
N ILE A 271 -13.04 -15.37 7.00
CA ILE A 271 -14.16 -14.93 7.85
C ILE A 271 -15.13 -14.05 7.05
N SER A 272 -14.63 -13.10 6.25
CA SER A 272 -15.47 -12.22 5.43
C SER A 272 -16.28 -12.94 4.36
N LYS A 273 -15.83 -14.16 3.99
CA LYS A 273 -16.52 -15.06 3.04
C LYS A 273 -17.37 -16.14 3.71
N GLY A 274 -17.47 -16.14 5.04
CA GLY A 274 -18.22 -17.15 5.79
C GLY A 274 -17.54 -18.52 5.87
N ARG A 275 -16.25 -18.62 5.48
CA ARG A 275 -15.44 -19.86 5.51
C ARG A 275 -14.78 -20.03 6.88
N PHE A 276 -15.63 -20.14 7.93
CA PHE A 276 -15.17 -20.11 9.32
C PHE A 276 -14.28 -21.29 9.71
N ASP A 277 -14.55 -22.49 9.20
CA ASP A 277 -13.77 -23.70 9.54
C ASP A 277 -12.33 -23.59 9.02
N GLU A 278 -12.16 -23.09 7.81
CA GLU A 278 -10.84 -22.85 7.24
C GLU A 278 -10.10 -21.72 7.95
N ALA A 279 -10.82 -20.65 8.32
CA ALA A 279 -10.24 -19.56 9.10
C ALA A 279 -9.74 -20.07 10.47
N GLU A 280 -10.53 -20.93 11.13
CA GLU A 280 -10.17 -21.52 12.41
C GLU A 280 -8.96 -22.43 12.30
N HIS A 281 -8.86 -23.23 11.24
CA HIS A 281 -7.69 -24.08 10.99
C HIS A 281 -6.42 -23.24 10.87
N VAL A 282 -6.44 -22.17 10.06
CA VAL A 282 -5.28 -21.28 9.91
C VAL A 282 -4.93 -20.58 11.23
N ILE A 283 -5.92 -20.15 12.01
CA ILE A 283 -5.69 -19.51 13.32
C ILE A 283 -5.04 -20.50 14.29
N ARG A 284 -5.48 -21.76 14.32
CA ARG A 284 -4.87 -22.82 15.15
C ARG A 284 -3.41 -23.08 14.75
N ASP A 285 -3.09 -23.09 13.48
CA ASP A 285 -1.70 -23.25 13.00
C ASP A 285 -0.82 -22.09 13.47
N ILE A 286 -1.34 -20.85 13.44
CA ILE A 286 -0.65 -19.68 13.94
C ILE A 286 -0.43 -19.80 15.46
N GLU A 287 -1.46 -20.14 16.23
CA GLU A 287 -1.39 -20.33 17.67
C GLU A 287 -0.40 -21.45 18.05
N ALA A 288 -0.42 -22.57 17.34
CA ALA A 288 0.51 -23.70 17.56
C ALA A 288 1.97 -23.33 17.32
N SER A 289 2.24 -22.35 16.44
CA SER A 289 3.58 -21.83 16.17
C SER A 289 4.08 -20.83 17.21
N THR A 290 3.20 -20.43 18.15
CA THR A 290 3.49 -19.44 19.19
C THR A 290 4.02 -20.13 20.44
N PRO A 291 5.14 -19.68 21.04
CA PRO A 291 5.64 -20.24 22.28
C PRO A 291 4.59 -20.13 23.40
N ARG A 292 4.26 -21.22 24.07
CA ARG A 292 3.25 -21.27 25.16
C ARG A 292 3.46 -20.23 26.26
N ARG A 293 4.70 -19.77 26.48
CA ARG A 293 5.06 -18.74 27.48
C ARG A 293 4.47 -17.37 27.16
N ASN A 294 4.05 -17.12 25.93
CA ASN A 294 3.54 -15.83 25.47
C ASN A 294 2.01 -15.82 25.29
N LEU A 295 1.36 -16.96 25.54
CA LEU A 295 -0.09 -17.04 25.60
C LEU A 295 -0.49 -16.74 27.04
N ASP A 296 -1.16 -15.62 27.27
CA ASP A 296 -1.67 -15.25 28.59
C ASP A 296 -2.91 -16.10 28.92
N PRO A 297 -2.82 -17.09 29.85
CA PRO A 297 -3.93 -17.99 30.16
C PRO A 297 -5.01 -17.36 31.06
N GLN A 298 -4.77 -16.15 31.58
CA GLN A 298 -5.60 -15.52 32.62
C GLN A 298 -6.37 -14.28 32.12
N ARG A 299 -6.67 -14.16 30.83
CA ARG A 299 -7.61 -13.12 30.42
C ARG A 299 -9.01 -13.45 30.86
N ASP A 300 -9.57 -12.52 31.63
CA ASP A 300 -10.91 -12.61 32.21
C ASP A 300 -11.95 -12.82 31.10
N SER A 301 -12.80 -13.85 31.24
CA SER A 301 -13.86 -14.17 30.27
C SER A 301 -14.76 -12.96 29.98
N THR A 302 -14.95 -12.11 30.99
CA THR A 302 -15.74 -10.87 30.91
C THR A 302 -15.11 -9.82 29.98
N GLU A 303 -13.77 -9.72 29.95
CA GLU A 303 -13.04 -8.83 29.03
C GLU A 303 -13.15 -9.35 27.58
N ILE A 304 -13.12 -10.66 27.40
CA ILE A 304 -13.29 -11.33 26.09
C ILE A 304 -14.69 -11.04 25.56
N ASP A 305 -15.74 -11.23 26.34
CA ASP A 305 -17.14 -11.03 25.93
C ASP A 305 -17.43 -9.57 25.61
N THR A 306 -16.90 -8.64 26.40
CA THR A 306 -17.04 -7.19 26.14
C THR A 306 -16.35 -6.79 24.84
N ARG A 307 -15.18 -7.35 24.55
CA ARG A 307 -14.42 -7.04 23.34
C ARG A 307 -15.03 -7.68 22.09
N VAL A 308 -15.56 -8.90 22.23
CA VAL A 308 -16.33 -9.57 21.16
C VAL A 308 -17.60 -8.78 20.86
N ALA A 309 -18.33 -8.28 21.87
CA ALA A 309 -19.48 -7.42 21.69
C ALA A 309 -19.12 -6.12 20.95
N THR A 310 -18.01 -5.47 21.32
CA THR A 310 -17.49 -4.26 20.65
C THR A 310 -17.12 -4.52 19.19
N LEU A 311 -16.52 -5.69 18.89
CA LEU A 311 -16.20 -6.10 17.52
C LEU A 311 -17.46 -6.37 16.69
N LEU A 312 -18.47 -6.99 17.28
CA LEU A 312 -19.80 -7.21 16.66
C LEU A 312 -20.49 -5.90 16.32
N ASP A 313 -20.49 -4.95 17.26
CA ASP A 313 -21.05 -3.61 17.02
C ASP A 313 -20.26 -2.87 15.94
N GLY A 314 -18.94 -2.98 15.93
CA GLY A 314 -18.08 -2.44 14.88
C GLY A 314 -18.34 -3.06 13.50
N ILE A 315 -18.66 -4.36 13.42
CA ILE A 315 -19.05 -5.06 12.18
C ILE A 315 -20.42 -4.56 11.71
N ARG A 316 -21.39 -4.41 12.61
CA ARG A 316 -22.73 -3.89 12.33
C ARG A 316 -22.73 -2.41 11.96
N ALA A 317 -21.92 -1.60 12.62
CA ALA A 317 -21.80 -0.16 12.42
C ALA A 317 -20.94 0.25 11.21
N ARG A 318 -20.31 -0.67 10.48
CA ARG A 318 -19.44 -0.37 9.35
C ARG A 318 -20.21 0.37 8.24
N ARG A 319 -20.32 1.68 8.36
CA ARG A 319 -20.63 2.56 7.24
C ARG A 319 -19.52 2.37 6.18
N LYS A 320 -19.89 1.90 5.00
CA LYS A 320 -18.95 1.83 3.88
C LYS A 320 -18.49 3.24 3.57
N GLY A 321 -17.19 3.50 3.69
CA GLY A 321 -16.61 4.76 3.24
C GLY A 321 -16.91 4.97 1.76
N SER A 322 -17.24 6.19 1.38
CA SER A 322 -17.48 6.56 -0.01
C SER A 322 -16.31 7.38 -0.55
N TRP A 323 -15.87 7.11 -1.78
CA TRP A 323 -14.87 7.95 -2.44
C TRP A 323 -15.30 9.42 -2.55
N LYS A 324 -16.61 9.70 -2.56
CA LYS A 324 -17.17 11.06 -2.55
C LYS A 324 -16.83 11.84 -1.28
N GLU A 325 -16.65 11.18 -0.14
CA GLU A 325 -16.27 11.81 1.12
C GLU A 325 -14.89 12.46 1.07
N LEU A 326 -13.98 11.97 0.21
CA LEU A 326 -12.66 12.57 -0.01
C LEU A 326 -12.74 14.01 -0.54
N PHE A 327 -13.83 14.35 -1.23
CA PHE A 327 -14.10 15.67 -1.78
C PHE A 327 -15.02 16.54 -0.89
N SER A 328 -15.35 16.05 0.31
CA SER A 328 -16.08 16.86 1.29
C SER A 328 -15.26 18.10 1.69
N PRO A 329 -15.91 19.18 2.17
CA PRO A 329 -15.21 20.41 2.53
C PRO A 329 -14.03 20.22 3.47
N LEU A 330 -14.12 19.24 4.39
CA LEU A 330 -13.07 18.92 5.37
C LEU A 330 -11.86 18.21 4.72
N TYR A 331 -12.09 17.27 3.79
CA TYR A 331 -11.03 16.40 3.28
C TYR A 331 -10.50 16.82 1.90
N ARG A 332 -11.25 17.60 1.10
CA ARG A 332 -10.83 17.97 -0.26
C ARG A 332 -9.44 18.62 -0.32
N GLY A 333 -9.17 19.56 0.61
CA GLY A 333 -7.87 20.23 0.67
C GLY A 333 -6.73 19.28 1.03
N ARG A 334 -6.96 18.37 2.00
CA ARG A 334 -5.99 17.35 2.41
C ARG A 334 -5.72 16.35 1.29
N THR A 335 -6.76 15.93 0.60
CA THR A 335 -6.69 15.00 -0.54
C THR A 335 -5.86 15.59 -1.69
N LEU A 336 -6.12 16.84 -2.07
CA LEU A 336 -5.36 17.51 -3.13
C LEU A 336 -3.88 17.70 -2.75
N VAL A 337 -3.62 18.09 -1.49
CA VAL A 337 -2.24 18.21 -0.98
C VAL A 337 -1.50 16.87 -1.09
N VAL A 338 -2.11 15.79 -0.63
CA VAL A 338 -1.50 14.46 -0.67
C VAL A 338 -1.28 14.00 -2.12
N TRP A 339 -2.23 14.21 -3.03
CA TRP A 339 -2.06 13.88 -4.44
C TRP A 339 -0.89 14.62 -5.09
N LEU A 340 -0.75 15.92 -4.81
CA LEU A 340 0.38 16.72 -5.29
C LEU A 340 1.71 16.23 -4.71
N LEU A 341 1.74 15.86 -3.43
CA LEU A 341 2.95 15.32 -2.80
C LEU A 341 3.37 13.99 -3.43
N TRP A 342 2.43 13.05 -3.65
CA TRP A 342 2.69 11.78 -4.30
C TRP A 342 3.17 11.98 -5.74
N ALA A 343 2.46 12.83 -6.51
CA ALA A 343 2.82 13.10 -7.90
C ALA A 343 4.20 13.75 -8.00
N SER A 344 4.47 14.82 -7.22
CA SER A 344 5.75 15.54 -7.29
C SER A 344 6.92 14.68 -6.83
N SER A 345 6.77 13.93 -5.73
CA SER A 345 7.83 13.07 -5.18
C SER A 345 8.23 11.98 -6.17
N TYR A 346 7.26 11.25 -6.72
CA TYR A 346 7.55 10.15 -7.63
C TYR A 346 7.94 10.60 -9.03
N PHE A 347 7.45 11.76 -9.50
CA PHE A 347 7.90 12.35 -10.75
C PHE A 347 9.41 12.62 -10.72
N VAL A 348 9.88 13.26 -9.65
CA VAL A 348 11.32 13.56 -9.48
C VAL A 348 12.13 12.29 -9.26
N ALA A 349 11.73 11.46 -8.29
CA ALA A 349 12.49 10.27 -7.93
C ALA A 349 12.63 9.29 -9.11
N ASN A 350 11.52 8.92 -9.76
CA ASN A 350 11.55 7.98 -10.88
C ASN A 350 12.14 8.59 -12.14
N GLY A 351 11.91 9.90 -12.38
CA GLY A 351 12.55 10.61 -13.48
C GLY A 351 14.08 10.55 -13.39
N ILE A 352 14.65 10.84 -12.23
CA ILE A 352 16.10 10.76 -12.01
C ILE A 352 16.58 9.31 -12.13
N ASN A 353 16.02 8.41 -11.32
CA ASN A 353 16.55 7.05 -11.17
C ASN A 353 16.52 6.22 -12.47
N ASN A 354 15.47 6.38 -13.27
CA ASN A 354 15.35 5.64 -14.53
C ASN A 354 16.25 6.18 -15.64
N TRP A 355 16.59 7.48 -15.60
CA TRP A 355 17.37 8.11 -16.67
C TRP A 355 18.86 8.19 -16.40
N LEU A 356 19.33 8.18 -15.14
CA LEU A 356 20.75 8.34 -14.80
C LEU A 356 21.68 7.40 -15.57
N PRO A 357 21.44 6.05 -15.65
CA PRO A 357 22.32 5.16 -16.38
C PRO A 357 22.47 5.54 -17.87
N SER A 358 21.34 5.88 -18.51
CA SER A 358 21.30 6.29 -19.93
C SER A 358 21.98 7.63 -20.14
N LEU A 359 21.76 8.61 -19.25
CA LEU A 359 22.41 9.94 -19.33
C LEU A 359 23.94 9.84 -19.28
N TYR A 360 24.48 9.04 -18.36
CA TYR A 360 25.92 8.84 -18.27
C TYR A 360 26.50 8.24 -19.55
N LYS A 361 25.81 7.29 -20.17
CA LYS A 361 26.24 6.63 -21.39
C LYS A 361 26.07 7.52 -22.62
N THR A 362 24.89 8.18 -22.79
CA THR A 362 24.54 8.86 -24.04
C THR A 362 24.96 10.31 -24.09
N VAL A 363 24.92 11.04 -22.96
CA VAL A 363 25.26 12.47 -22.89
C VAL A 363 26.71 12.67 -22.51
N TYR A 364 27.25 11.89 -21.55
CA TYR A 364 28.63 12.01 -21.09
C TYR A 364 29.59 11.03 -21.76
N HIS A 365 29.07 10.14 -22.63
CA HIS A 365 29.87 9.16 -23.40
C HIS A 365 30.77 8.26 -22.55
N LEU A 366 30.38 7.99 -21.30
CA LEU A 366 31.14 7.13 -20.40
C LEU A 366 31.09 5.67 -20.83
N PRO A 367 32.13 4.87 -20.51
CA PRO A 367 32.07 3.42 -20.63
C PRO A 367 30.84 2.83 -19.92
N LEU A 368 30.25 1.75 -20.47
CA LEU A 368 29.04 1.16 -19.92
C LEU A 368 29.19 0.82 -18.42
N GLN A 369 30.29 0.18 -18.04
CA GLN A 369 30.54 -0.22 -16.67
C GLN A 369 30.59 0.98 -15.71
N GLU A 370 31.26 2.06 -16.09
CA GLU A 370 31.36 3.28 -15.31
C GLU A 370 30.00 3.99 -15.20
N SER A 371 29.24 4.07 -16.30
CA SER A 371 27.88 4.63 -16.32
C SER A 371 26.97 3.94 -15.32
N LEU A 372 26.98 2.60 -15.27
CA LEU A 372 26.16 1.81 -14.37
C LEU A 372 26.63 1.89 -12.91
N HIS A 373 27.94 1.93 -12.67
CA HIS A 373 28.48 2.15 -11.32
C HIS A 373 28.10 3.54 -10.77
N MET A 374 28.27 4.60 -11.56
CA MET A 374 27.87 5.95 -11.14
C MET A 374 26.38 6.04 -10.84
N ALA A 375 25.52 5.41 -11.67
CA ALA A 375 24.09 5.36 -11.42
C ALA A 375 23.74 4.56 -10.16
N SER A 376 24.50 3.52 -9.82
CA SER A 376 24.23 2.71 -8.62
C SER A 376 24.47 3.46 -7.31
N VAL A 377 25.33 4.49 -7.32
CA VAL A 377 25.61 5.35 -6.15
C VAL A 377 24.34 6.00 -5.63
N SER A 378 23.43 6.41 -6.52
CA SER A 378 22.15 7.03 -6.13
C SER A 378 21.30 6.11 -5.25
N ASN A 379 21.28 4.80 -5.54
CA ASN A 379 20.53 3.81 -4.77
C ASN A 379 21.19 3.49 -3.43
N VAL A 380 22.52 3.51 -3.34
CA VAL A 380 23.26 3.39 -2.06
C VAL A 380 22.93 4.57 -1.17
N LEU A 381 23.05 5.80 -1.69
CA LEU A 381 22.75 7.01 -0.94
C LEU A 381 21.28 7.04 -0.50
N SER A 382 20.35 6.61 -1.36
CA SER A 382 18.93 6.53 -1.03
C SER A 382 18.66 5.54 0.10
N ALA A 383 19.25 4.35 0.07
CA ALA A 383 19.12 3.37 1.15
C ALA A 383 19.60 3.92 2.50
N CYS A 384 20.77 4.59 2.51
CA CYS A 384 21.30 5.26 3.71
C CYS A 384 20.36 6.38 4.20
N ALA A 385 19.87 7.23 3.28
CA ALA A 385 18.96 8.33 3.63
C ALA A 385 17.64 7.83 4.21
N VAL A 386 17.08 6.74 3.68
CA VAL A 386 15.85 6.12 4.20
C VAL A 386 16.06 5.58 5.63
N LEU A 387 17.23 4.98 5.92
CA LEU A 387 17.57 4.57 7.29
C LEU A 387 17.64 5.77 8.25
N VAL A 388 18.26 6.87 7.83
CA VAL A 388 18.31 8.12 8.62
C VAL A 388 16.90 8.68 8.82
N CYS A 389 16.06 8.66 7.78
CA CYS A 389 14.66 9.08 7.88
C CYS A 389 13.91 8.24 8.93
N ALA A 390 14.03 6.93 8.88
CA ALA A 390 13.36 6.02 9.81
C ALA A 390 13.72 6.29 11.28
N LEU A 391 14.94 6.79 11.56
CA LEU A 391 15.39 7.11 12.91
C LEU A 391 14.97 8.50 13.39
N LEU A 392 14.79 9.46 12.47
CA LEU A 392 14.64 10.88 12.81
C LEU A 392 13.23 11.43 12.54
N VAL A 393 12.42 10.81 11.70
CA VAL A 393 11.11 11.32 11.25
C VAL A 393 10.13 11.59 12.38
N ASP A 394 10.17 10.78 13.44
CA ASP A 394 9.31 10.95 14.61
C ASP A 394 9.75 12.13 15.50
N ARG A 395 11.02 12.53 15.44
CA ARG A 395 11.56 13.69 16.19
C ARG A 395 11.35 15.01 15.44
N VAL A 396 11.56 14.99 14.13
CA VAL A 396 11.50 16.19 13.27
C VAL A 396 10.05 16.56 12.93
N GLY A 397 9.19 15.58 12.76
CA GLY A 397 7.81 15.75 12.32
C GLY A 397 7.64 15.58 10.82
N ARG A 398 6.44 15.09 10.41
CA ARG A 398 6.15 14.71 9.01
C ARG A 398 6.21 15.92 8.08
N ARG A 399 5.57 17.01 8.45
CA ARG A 399 5.50 18.23 7.64
C ARG A 399 6.87 18.87 7.45
N ARG A 400 7.64 19.02 8.53
CA ARG A 400 8.97 19.64 8.47
C ARG A 400 9.93 18.81 7.65
N TRP A 401 9.87 17.48 7.79
CA TRP A 401 10.67 16.55 7.00
C TRP A 401 10.37 16.69 5.50
N ALA A 402 9.10 16.63 5.10
CA ALA A 402 8.70 16.78 3.71
C ALA A 402 9.15 18.14 3.12
N MET A 403 8.93 19.23 3.84
CA MET A 403 9.37 20.56 3.41
C MET A 403 10.88 20.62 3.19
N ALA A 404 11.67 20.08 4.13
CA ALA A 404 13.13 20.03 4.01
C ALA A 404 13.57 19.21 2.80
N CYS A 405 12.93 18.06 2.56
CA CYS A 405 13.25 17.20 1.42
C CYS A 405 12.99 17.89 0.08
N PHE A 406 11.82 18.49 -0.12
CA PHE A 406 11.51 19.21 -1.36
C PHE A 406 12.41 20.42 -1.56
N LEU A 407 12.73 21.16 -0.49
CA LEU A 407 13.63 22.32 -0.55
C LEU A 407 15.05 21.90 -0.92
N ILE A 408 15.62 20.91 -0.22
CA ILE A 408 17.00 20.45 -0.45
C ILE A 408 17.11 19.83 -1.85
N SER A 409 16.21 18.92 -2.22
CA SER A 409 16.21 18.31 -3.56
C SER A 409 16.05 19.35 -4.65
N GLY A 410 15.14 20.30 -4.48
CA GLY A 410 14.92 21.40 -5.42
C GLY A 410 16.16 22.29 -5.57
N ALA A 411 16.82 22.65 -4.48
CA ALA A 411 18.04 23.45 -4.48
C ALA A 411 19.20 22.73 -5.18
N LEU A 412 19.39 21.42 -4.91
CA LEU A 412 20.43 20.62 -5.56
C LEU A 412 20.23 20.52 -7.09
N LEU A 413 18.97 20.33 -7.52
CA LEU A 413 18.65 20.23 -8.95
C LEU A 413 18.72 21.60 -9.66
N ALA A 414 18.33 22.67 -8.97
CA ALA A 414 18.51 24.03 -9.49
C ALA A 414 20.00 24.39 -9.61
N ALA A 415 20.82 24.04 -8.62
CA ALA A 415 22.26 24.21 -8.69
C ALA A 415 22.87 23.43 -9.86
N LEU A 416 22.43 22.18 -10.08
CA LEU A 416 22.88 21.35 -11.19
C LEU A 416 22.48 21.95 -12.55
N ALA A 417 21.29 22.49 -12.65
CA ALA A 417 20.83 23.21 -13.85
C ALA A 417 21.66 24.49 -14.11
N ALA A 418 21.99 25.26 -13.05
CA ALA A 418 22.78 26.49 -13.16
C ALA A 418 24.23 26.23 -13.57
N VAL A 419 24.83 25.14 -13.11
CA VAL A 419 26.18 24.68 -13.54
C VAL A 419 26.17 24.10 -14.96
N GLY A 420 24.96 23.95 -15.57
CA GLY A 420 24.78 23.44 -16.92
C GLY A 420 25.01 21.95 -17.06
N ALA A 421 25.07 21.21 -15.95
CA ALA A 421 25.35 19.77 -15.93
C ALA A 421 26.63 19.38 -16.71
N GLY A 422 27.66 20.22 -16.64
CA GLY A 422 28.85 20.14 -17.50
C GLY A 422 29.77 18.93 -17.25
N SER A 423 29.59 18.20 -16.11
CA SER A 423 30.37 16.99 -15.84
C SER A 423 29.52 15.85 -15.27
N ALA A 424 29.87 14.61 -15.63
CA ALA A 424 29.24 13.42 -15.08
C ALA A 424 29.36 13.35 -13.54
N LEU A 425 30.46 13.84 -12.97
CA LEU A 425 30.70 13.86 -11.52
C LEU A 425 29.73 14.81 -10.81
N SER A 426 29.50 16.01 -11.35
CA SER A 426 28.52 16.95 -10.77
C SER A 426 27.10 16.38 -10.79
N VAL A 427 26.71 15.70 -11.88
CA VAL A 427 25.43 14.99 -11.97
C VAL A 427 25.36 13.86 -10.97
N MET A 428 26.42 13.05 -10.84
CA MET A 428 26.47 11.97 -9.86
C MET A 428 26.27 12.50 -8.43
N ILE A 429 26.97 13.55 -8.03
CA ILE A 429 26.88 14.08 -6.67
C ILE A 429 25.51 14.75 -6.44
N LEU A 430 25.11 15.68 -7.28
CA LEU A 430 23.93 16.52 -7.02
C LEU A 430 22.62 15.78 -7.32
N ALA A 431 22.51 15.05 -8.45
CA ALA A 431 21.31 14.32 -8.77
C ALA A 431 21.11 13.09 -7.88
N SER A 432 22.19 12.36 -7.53
CA SER A 432 22.09 11.23 -6.59
C SER A 432 21.72 11.68 -5.17
N SER A 433 22.24 12.82 -4.71
CA SER A 433 21.86 13.40 -3.43
C SER A 433 20.40 13.87 -3.43
N ALA A 434 19.94 14.51 -4.51
CA ALA A 434 18.55 14.92 -4.67
C ALA A 434 17.61 13.70 -4.69
N TYR A 435 17.97 12.64 -5.41
CA TYR A 435 17.23 11.38 -5.42
C TYR A 435 17.18 10.72 -4.03
N ALA A 436 18.30 10.67 -3.32
CA ALA A 436 18.37 10.09 -1.99
C ALA A 436 17.45 10.81 -0.99
N VAL A 437 17.47 12.14 -1.00
CA VAL A 437 16.57 12.96 -0.18
C VAL A 437 15.11 12.72 -0.57
N MET A 438 14.79 12.67 -1.86
CA MET A 438 13.43 12.39 -2.35
C MET A 438 12.95 10.98 -1.97
N GLY A 439 13.82 9.97 -1.96
CA GLY A 439 13.52 8.62 -1.51
C GLY A 439 12.97 8.57 -0.08
N THR A 440 13.43 9.46 0.80
CA THR A 440 12.89 9.56 2.16
C THR A 440 11.46 10.09 2.19
N THR A 441 11.11 10.99 1.27
CA THR A 441 9.74 11.52 1.14
C THR A 441 8.77 10.44 0.70
N THR A 442 9.18 9.52 -0.18
CA THR A 442 8.32 8.42 -0.63
C THR A 442 7.90 7.52 0.52
N VAL A 443 8.83 7.15 1.39
CA VAL A 443 8.54 6.36 2.60
C VAL A 443 7.66 7.14 3.58
N LEU A 444 7.94 8.44 3.77
CA LEU A 444 7.12 9.31 4.59
C LEU A 444 5.66 9.36 4.14
N LEU A 445 5.40 9.41 2.83
CA LEU A 445 4.04 9.50 2.29
C LEU A 445 3.22 8.24 2.54
N TYR A 446 3.83 7.04 2.56
CA TYR A 446 3.16 5.81 2.97
C TYR A 446 2.75 5.83 4.45
N LEU A 447 3.52 6.50 5.31
CA LEU A 447 3.19 6.69 6.72
C LEU A 447 2.10 7.78 6.89
N TYR A 448 2.27 8.94 6.26
CA TYR A 448 1.44 10.12 6.42
C TYR A 448 0.02 9.96 5.84
N THR A 449 -0.09 9.35 4.65
CA THR A 449 -1.38 9.28 3.95
C THR A 449 -2.48 8.57 4.75
N PRO A 450 -2.22 7.40 5.41
CA PRO A 450 -3.22 6.78 6.28
C PRO A 450 -3.56 7.58 7.55
N GLU A 451 -2.65 8.45 8.03
CA GLU A 451 -2.84 9.24 9.25
C GLU A 451 -3.89 10.35 9.10
N ILE A 452 -4.06 10.88 7.88
CA ILE A 452 -4.97 12.02 7.63
C ILE A 452 -6.42 11.63 7.31
N TYR A 453 -6.69 10.33 7.13
CA TYR A 453 -8.02 9.84 6.81
C TYR A 453 -8.61 8.99 7.94
N PRO A 454 -9.93 9.13 8.23
CA PRO A 454 -10.60 8.27 9.20
C PRO A 454 -10.58 6.81 8.70
N THR A 455 -10.67 5.88 9.63
CA THR A 455 -10.52 4.44 9.36
C THR A 455 -11.40 3.94 8.20
N ARG A 456 -12.64 4.48 8.08
CA ARG A 456 -13.59 4.12 7.01
C ARG A 456 -13.15 4.52 5.60
N MET A 457 -12.34 5.60 5.49
CA MET A 457 -11.90 6.14 4.20
C MET A 457 -10.42 5.85 3.91
N ARG A 458 -9.66 5.39 4.90
CA ARG A 458 -8.20 5.23 4.85
C ARG A 458 -7.74 4.41 3.65
N ALA A 459 -8.36 3.26 3.39
CA ALA A 459 -8.00 2.40 2.26
C ALA A 459 -8.30 3.07 0.91
N ILE A 460 -9.45 3.74 0.79
CA ILE A 460 -9.84 4.45 -0.45
C ILE A 460 -8.91 5.64 -0.68
N GLY A 461 -8.65 6.44 0.37
CA GLY A 461 -7.79 7.62 0.30
C GLY A 461 -6.35 7.27 -0.08
N THR A 462 -5.78 6.23 0.55
CA THR A 462 -4.43 5.73 0.22
C THR A 462 -4.38 5.14 -1.18
N GLY A 463 -5.37 4.35 -1.58
CA GLY A 463 -5.43 3.76 -2.91
C GLY A 463 -5.49 4.82 -4.03
N LEU A 464 -6.31 5.86 -3.87
CA LEU A 464 -6.36 6.97 -4.83
C LEU A 464 -5.08 7.81 -4.81
N ALA A 465 -4.48 8.04 -3.65
CA ALA A 465 -3.21 8.76 -3.55
C ALA A 465 -2.08 8.01 -4.28
N THR A 466 -1.97 6.70 -4.09
CA THR A 466 -0.97 5.87 -4.80
C THR A 466 -1.24 5.71 -6.29
N SER A 467 -2.45 6.02 -6.77
CA SER A 467 -2.70 6.11 -8.22
C SER A 467 -1.96 7.29 -8.86
N TRP A 468 -1.81 8.41 -8.14
CA TRP A 468 -1.01 9.55 -8.57
C TRP A 468 0.49 9.25 -8.63
N LEU A 469 0.99 8.41 -7.73
CA LEU A 469 2.34 7.84 -7.81
C LEU A 469 2.56 7.18 -9.17
N ARG A 470 1.65 6.27 -9.57
CA ARG A 470 1.78 5.51 -10.81
C ARG A 470 1.65 6.40 -12.05
N ALA A 471 0.71 7.34 -12.03
CA ALA A 471 0.55 8.32 -13.10
C ALA A 471 1.81 9.18 -13.27
N ALA A 472 2.39 9.69 -12.18
CA ALA A 472 3.62 10.47 -12.22
C ALA A 472 4.83 9.64 -12.66
N SER A 473 4.92 8.38 -12.21
CA SER A 473 5.99 7.44 -12.59
C SER A 473 5.94 7.07 -14.07
N ALA A 474 4.74 7.01 -14.67
CA ALA A 474 4.56 6.81 -16.11
C ALA A 474 4.90 8.07 -16.90
N ALA A 475 4.44 9.23 -16.43
CA ALA A 475 4.62 10.51 -17.12
C ALA A 475 6.07 11.00 -17.08
N ALA A 476 6.77 10.85 -15.96
CA ALA A 476 8.10 11.41 -15.77
C ALA A 476 9.12 10.94 -16.83
N PRO A 477 9.32 9.63 -17.08
CA PRO A 477 10.29 9.19 -18.07
C PRO A 477 9.95 9.65 -19.49
N ALA A 478 8.66 9.66 -19.85
CA ALA A 478 8.22 10.12 -21.17
C ALA A 478 8.46 11.62 -21.36
N ILE A 479 8.12 12.44 -20.35
CA ILE A 479 8.33 13.90 -20.39
C ILE A 479 9.82 14.21 -20.38
N VAL A 480 10.64 13.53 -19.59
CA VAL A 480 12.10 13.67 -19.58
C VAL A 480 12.66 13.39 -20.96
N GLY A 481 12.20 12.34 -21.65
CA GLY A 481 12.64 12.03 -23.01
C GLY A 481 12.37 13.16 -24.00
N VAL A 482 11.17 13.74 -23.96
CA VAL A 482 10.78 14.87 -24.83
C VAL A 482 11.58 16.14 -24.51
N VAL A 483 11.72 16.47 -23.21
CA VAL A 483 12.48 17.66 -22.77
C VAL A 483 13.97 17.51 -23.09
N LEU A 484 14.53 16.32 -22.89
CA LEU A 484 15.94 16.05 -23.23
C LEU A 484 16.20 16.21 -24.73
N ALA A 485 15.31 15.68 -25.58
CA ALA A 485 15.43 15.77 -27.03
C ALA A 485 15.29 17.19 -27.56
N GLY A 486 14.38 18.00 -26.97
CA GLY A 486 14.10 19.35 -27.48
C GLY A 486 14.96 20.46 -26.89
N TYR A 487 15.31 20.34 -25.61
CA TYR A 487 15.89 21.45 -24.82
C TYR A 487 17.18 21.07 -24.07
N GLY A 488 17.62 19.83 -24.19
CA GLY A 488 18.85 19.35 -23.54
C GLY A 488 18.74 19.06 -22.05
N ILE A 489 19.87 18.59 -21.47
CA ILE A 489 19.89 18.03 -20.10
C ILE A 489 19.65 19.07 -19.01
N ALA A 490 20.13 20.31 -19.16
CA ALA A 490 19.93 21.37 -18.16
C ALA A 490 18.42 21.64 -17.92
N SER A 491 17.62 21.64 -19.01
CA SER A 491 16.17 21.87 -18.95
C SER A 491 15.46 20.74 -18.20
N VAL A 492 15.95 19.51 -18.23
CA VAL A 492 15.42 18.39 -17.44
C VAL A 492 15.59 18.68 -15.94
N PHE A 493 16.74 19.19 -15.52
CA PHE A 493 16.98 19.52 -14.11
C PHE A 493 16.20 20.77 -13.66
N VAL A 494 16.01 21.76 -14.53
CA VAL A 494 15.09 22.90 -14.27
C VAL A 494 13.67 22.38 -14.05
N MET A 495 13.18 21.50 -14.91
CA MET A 495 11.84 20.89 -14.79
C MET A 495 11.69 20.17 -13.44
N PHE A 496 12.65 19.36 -13.04
CA PHE A 496 12.62 18.68 -11.73
C PHE A 496 12.66 19.67 -10.56
N ALA A 497 13.43 20.76 -10.66
CA ALA A 497 13.46 21.82 -9.65
C ALA A 497 12.08 22.49 -9.52
N LEU A 498 11.41 22.81 -10.63
CA LEU A 498 10.05 23.37 -10.63
C LEU A 498 9.03 22.41 -10.01
N VAL A 499 9.10 21.11 -10.30
CA VAL A 499 8.24 20.11 -9.67
C VAL A 499 8.49 20.03 -8.16
N ASN A 500 9.74 20.18 -7.71
CA ASN A 500 10.05 20.27 -6.27
C ASN A 500 9.43 21.53 -5.62
N VAL A 501 9.35 22.65 -6.33
CA VAL A 501 8.65 23.87 -5.82
C VAL A 501 7.16 23.56 -5.62
N ILE A 502 6.52 22.86 -6.57
CA ILE A 502 5.11 22.44 -6.43
C ILE A 502 4.95 21.53 -5.21
N GLY A 503 5.83 20.53 -5.04
CA GLY A 503 5.85 19.66 -3.88
C GLY A 503 6.08 20.40 -2.56
N LEU A 504 6.97 21.39 -2.53
CA LEU A 504 7.23 22.25 -1.37
C LEU A 504 5.98 23.06 -0.98
N LEU A 505 5.31 23.70 -1.94
CA LEU A 505 4.07 24.44 -1.70
C LEU A 505 2.96 23.53 -1.16
N ALA A 506 2.88 22.31 -1.65
CA ALA A 506 1.97 21.29 -1.12
C ALA A 506 2.38 20.88 0.31
N ALA A 507 3.68 20.66 0.58
CA ALA A 507 4.20 20.28 1.89
C ALA A 507 3.97 21.38 2.94
N MET A 508 4.02 22.65 2.56
CA MET A 508 3.67 23.79 3.45
C MET A 508 2.21 23.75 3.92
N ARG A 509 1.32 23.08 3.18
CA ARG A 509 -0.10 22.90 3.53
C ARG A 509 -0.40 21.57 4.22
N MET A 510 0.62 20.74 4.48
CA MET A 510 0.47 19.50 5.26
C MET A 510 0.03 19.83 6.69
N ILE A 511 -0.77 18.95 7.25
CA ILE A 511 -1.10 18.95 8.69
C ILE A 511 -0.03 18.15 9.39
N GLU A 512 0.51 18.67 10.51
CA GLU A 512 1.44 17.89 11.33
C GLU A 512 0.68 16.81 12.12
N THR A 513 1.11 15.57 11.95
CA THR A 513 0.45 14.40 12.57
C THR A 513 1.26 13.82 13.72
N THR A 514 2.50 14.27 13.92
CA THR A 514 3.41 13.76 14.94
C THR A 514 2.84 13.95 16.34
N ASN A 515 2.82 12.87 17.13
CA ASN A 515 2.33 12.85 18.52
C ASN A 515 0.89 13.35 18.71
N ARG A 516 0.04 13.22 17.68
CA ARG A 516 -1.40 13.52 17.76
C ARG A 516 -2.21 12.24 17.65
N ALA A 517 -3.30 12.15 18.40
CA ALA A 517 -4.26 11.07 18.25
C ALA A 517 -4.92 11.14 16.86
N LEU A 518 -5.13 9.99 16.23
CA LEU A 518 -5.71 9.93 14.87
C LEU A 518 -7.15 10.46 14.85
N GLU A 519 -7.87 10.30 15.95
CA GLU A 519 -9.22 10.79 16.16
C GLU A 519 -9.29 12.32 16.14
N ASP A 520 -8.25 13.01 16.64
CA ASP A 520 -8.15 14.47 16.64
C ASP A 520 -7.82 15.02 15.24
N ILE A 521 -7.13 14.22 14.43
CA ILE A 521 -6.73 14.61 13.08
C ILE A 521 -7.86 14.37 12.08
N SER A 522 -8.57 13.26 12.24
CA SER A 522 -9.57 12.77 11.28
C SER A 522 -10.85 12.31 12.00
N PRO A 523 -11.68 13.26 12.44
CA PRO A 523 -12.94 12.97 13.13
C PRO A 523 -13.98 12.28 12.25
#